data_9c7d4ca7cd031712010c2ebce3304bf1
#
_entry.id   9c7d4ca7cd031712010c2ebce3304bf1
#
_cell.length_a   1.000
_cell.length_b   1.000
_cell.length_c   1.000
_cell.angle_alpha   90.00
_cell.angle_beta   90.00
_cell.angle_gamma   90.00
#
_symmetry.space_group_name_H-M   'P 1'
#
loop_
_entity.id
_entity.type
_entity.pdbx_description
1 polymer ?
#
loop_
_entity_poly.entity_id
_entity_poly.type
_entity_poly.pdbx_seq_one_letter_code
_entity_poly.pdbx_strand_id
1 'polypeptide(L)'
;MYQFHRDPGADGVGVAFSDALGPDGSVLSLGGAHGAAGRAPGIAGLEADLGVPLAVVRQVHGSEVAVLGEDTDLAELATRSADALVTTRAGIGLAVRVADCVPVLLADAAAGVIGAAHAGRVGLAGGVLHRSPRPRRPPAAPGRSLR
;
A
#
# COMPACT_ATOMS: atom_id res chain seq x y z
N MET A 1 11.75 -12.28 8.32
CA MET A 1 11.52 -11.27 7.27
C MET A 1 10.05 -11.03 6.97
N TYR A 2 9.26 -12.03 6.61
CA TYR A 2 7.83 -11.86 6.41
C TYR A 2 7.04 -12.62 7.47
N GLN A 3 6.04 -11.96 8.08
CA GLN A 3 5.02 -12.62 8.89
C GLN A 3 4.00 -13.32 7.99
N PHE A 4 3.77 -12.73 6.80
CA PHE A 4 2.94 -13.27 5.74
C PHE A 4 3.46 -12.80 4.38
N HIS A 5 3.52 -13.69 3.41
CA HIS A 5 3.86 -13.37 2.03
C HIS A 5 3.04 -14.26 1.08
N ARG A 6 2.46 -13.66 0.07
CA ARG A 6 1.80 -14.33 -1.05
C ARG A 6 2.26 -13.70 -2.35
N ASP A 7 2.94 -14.47 -3.16
CA ASP A 7 3.29 -14.06 -4.52
C ASP A 7 2.05 -13.75 -5.37
N PRO A 8 2.19 -12.92 -6.42
CA PRO A 8 1.11 -12.69 -7.36
C PRO A 8 0.61 -14.01 -7.94
N GLY A 9 -0.67 -14.30 -7.70
CA GLY A 9 -1.38 -15.44 -8.28
C GLY A 9 -1.99 -15.09 -9.65
N ALA A 10 -3.01 -15.86 -10.05
CA ALA A 10 -3.76 -15.60 -11.28
C ALA A 10 -4.47 -14.24 -11.30
N ASP A 11 -4.69 -13.64 -10.13
CA ASP A 11 -5.24 -12.30 -9.93
C ASP A 11 -4.20 -11.17 -10.12
N GLY A 12 -2.91 -11.51 -10.31
CA GLY A 12 -1.83 -10.55 -10.49
C GLY A 12 -1.49 -9.72 -9.23
N VAL A 13 -2.04 -10.07 -8.06
CA VAL A 13 -1.86 -9.32 -6.82
C VAL A 13 -0.96 -10.08 -5.84
N GLY A 14 0.18 -9.51 -5.48
CA GLY A 14 1.04 -9.96 -4.39
C GLY A 14 0.72 -9.24 -3.09
N VAL A 15 0.96 -9.89 -1.95
CA VAL A 15 0.76 -9.31 -0.60
C VAL A 15 1.91 -9.72 0.29
N ALA A 16 2.47 -8.77 1.05
CA ALA A 16 3.51 -9.03 2.02
C ALA A 16 3.31 -8.23 3.31
N PHE A 17 3.52 -8.85 4.45
CA PHE A 17 3.65 -8.21 5.76
C PHE A 17 5.02 -8.59 6.32
N SER A 18 5.94 -7.63 6.36
CA SER A 18 7.27 -7.85 6.95
C SER A 18 7.22 -7.74 8.47
N ASP A 19 8.15 -8.40 9.13
CA ASP A 19 8.50 -8.13 10.52
C ASP A 19 9.58 -7.04 10.63
N ALA A 20 10.14 -6.88 11.82
CA ALA A 20 11.19 -5.88 12.07
C ALA A 20 12.58 -6.31 11.56
N LEU A 21 12.72 -7.49 10.96
CA LEU A 21 14.00 -8.02 10.52
C LEU A 21 14.06 -8.11 8.99
N GLY A 22 15.18 -7.66 8.42
CA GLY A 22 15.52 -7.83 7.02
C GLY A 22 15.90 -9.28 6.67
N PRO A 23 16.15 -9.57 5.37
CA PRO A 23 16.53 -10.90 4.90
C PRO A 23 17.81 -11.46 5.54
N ASP A 24 18.71 -10.57 5.92
CA ASP A 24 20.00 -10.88 6.55
C ASP A 24 19.94 -10.95 8.09
N GLY A 25 18.73 -10.81 8.67
CA GLY A 25 18.52 -10.78 10.11
C GLY A 25 18.84 -9.42 10.76
N SER A 26 19.25 -8.41 10.00
CA SER A 26 19.43 -7.05 10.49
C SER A 26 18.07 -6.37 10.76
N VAL A 27 18.07 -5.33 11.58
CA VAL A 27 16.84 -4.55 11.80
C VAL A 27 16.42 -3.86 10.51
N LEU A 28 15.21 -4.14 10.04
CA LEU A 28 14.63 -3.53 8.86
C LEU A 28 14.27 -2.07 9.14
N SER A 29 15.16 -1.16 8.79
CA SER A 29 14.91 0.28 8.96
C SER A 29 14.03 0.80 7.82
N LEU A 30 12.74 0.97 8.09
CA LEU A 30 11.78 1.55 7.15
C LEU A 30 11.62 3.07 7.30
N GLY A 31 12.49 3.72 8.05
CA GLY A 31 12.49 5.15 8.38
C GLY A 31 11.75 5.46 9.68
N GLY A 32 12.19 6.51 10.36
CA GLY A 32 11.61 6.96 11.63
C GLY A 32 10.23 7.58 11.48
N ALA A 33 9.49 7.65 12.57
CA ALA A 33 8.13 8.17 12.65
C ALA A 33 7.97 9.65 12.24
N HIS A 34 9.05 10.38 12.09
CA HIS A 34 9.06 11.81 11.78
C HIS A 34 10.01 12.14 10.63
N GLY A 35 9.64 11.65 9.43
CA GLY A 35 9.92 12.39 8.21
C GLY A 35 11.37 12.72 7.91
N ALA A 36 12.29 11.77 7.96
CA ALA A 36 13.43 11.90 7.09
C ALA A 36 12.92 11.86 5.64
N ALA A 37 13.01 12.99 4.94
CA ALA A 37 12.75 13.04 3.52
C ALA A 37 13.72 12.08 2.84
N GLY A 38 13.19 11.02 2.22
CA GLY A 38 14.00 10.04 1.51
C GLY A 38 13.54 8.61 1.75
N ARG A 39 13.88 7.75 0.81
CA ARG A 39 13.63 6.30 0.90
C ARG A 39 14.54 5.72 1.98
N ALA A 40 13.96 5.14 3.00
CA ALA A 40 14.73 4.43 4.02
C ALA A 40 15.49 3.24 3.40
N PRO A 41 16.67 2.89 3.89
CA PRO A 41 17.47 1.77 3.35
C PRO A 41 16.70 0.45 3.28
N GLY A 42 15.83 0.17 4.24
CA GLY A 42 15.00 -1.03 4.24
C GLY A 42 13.99 -1.11 3.11
N ILE A 43 13.55 0.01 2.53
CA ILE A 43 12.66 0.01 1.35
C ILE A 43 13.37 -0.58 0.14
N ALA A 44 14.63 -0.20 -0.11
CA ALA A 44 15.40 -0.74 -1.22
C ALA A 44 15.62 -2.26 -1.10
N GLY A 45 15.83 -2.74 0.13
CA GLY A 45 15.93 -4.18 0.40
C GLY A 45 14.63 -4.93 0.09
N LEU A 46 13.48 -4.37 0.49
CA LEU A 46 12.17 -4.95 0.16
C LEU A 46 11.88 -4.92 -1.35
N GLU A 47 12.26 -3.87 -2.05
CA GLU A 47 12.10 -3.78 -3.51
C GLU A 47 12.92 -4.83 -4.24
N ALA A 48 14.15 -5.05 -3.81
CA ALA A 48 15.02 -6.07 -4.39
C ALA A 48 14.44 -7.48 -4.19
N ASP A 49 13.85 -7.72 -3.03
CA ASP A 49 13.27 -9.02 -2.69
C ASP A 49 11.91 -9.25 -3.38
N LEU A 50 11.06 -8.24 -3.45
CA LEU A 50 9.75 -8.31 -4.07
C LEU A 50 9.79 -8.14 -5.60
N GLY A 51 10.92 -7.68 -6.16
CA GLY A 51 11.10 -7.47 -7.60
C GLY A 51 10.28 -6.32 -8.19
N VAL A 52 9.75 -5.42 -7.36
CA VAL A 52 8.97 -4.25 -7.80
C VAL A 52 9.34 -3.01 -7.00
N PRO A 53 9.30 -1.81 -7.61
CA PRO A 53 9.45 -0.56 -6.87
C PRO A 53 8.28 -0.36 -5.90
N LEU A 54 8.56 0.23 -4.73
CA LEU A 54 7.57 0.50 -3.70
C LEU A 54 7.24 1.99 -3.61
N ALA A 55 5.98 2.33 -3.74
CA ALA A 55 5.46 3.64 -3.44
C ALA A 55 5.25 3.80 -1.94
N VAL A 56 5.81 4.84 -1.37
CA VAL A 56 5.66 5.22 0.04
C VAL A 56 5.27 6.69 0.15
N VAL A 57 4.68 7.06 1.28
CA VAL A 57 4.34 8.45 1.62
C VAL A 57 4.87 8.80 3.00
N ARG A 58 4.90 10.07 3.33
CA ARG A 58 5.13 10.54 4.69
C ARG A 58 3.83 10.41 5.50
N GLN A 59 3.74 9.35 6.30
CA GLN A 59 2.58 9.09 7.15
C GLN A 59 2.54 10.09 8.31
N VAL A 60 1.37 10.67 8.55
CA VAL A 60 1.13 11.74 9.54
C VAL A 60 -0.04 11.41 10.47
N HIS A 61 -0.53 10.18 10.48
CA HIS A 61 -1.71 9.72 11.21
C HIS A 61 -3.00 10.48 10.81
N GLY A 62 -3.03 10.95 9.55
CA GLY A 62 -4.17 11.66 8.94
C GLY A 62 -5.10 10.73 8.18
N SER A 63 -5.93 11.33 7.31
CA SER A 63 -6.89 10.61 6.47
C SER A 63 -6.74 10.90 4.98
N GLU A 64 -5.65 11.58 4.58
CA GLU A 64 -5.40 11.90 3.18
C GLU A 64 -4.96 10.64 2.41
N VAL A 65 -5.44 10.54 1.17
CA VAL A 65 -5.15 9.45 0.24
C VAL A 65 -4.35 9.99 -0.93
N ALA A 66 -3.21 9.40 -1.19
CA ALA A 66 -2.43 9.65 -2.39
C ALA A 66 -2.89 8.70 -3.50
N VAL A 67 -3.37 9.26 -4.60
CA VAL A 67 -3.70 8.49 -5.81
C VAL A 67 -2.52 8.60 -6.77
N LEU A 68 -1.99 7.46 -7.20
CA LEU A 68 -0.85 7.37 -8.11
C LEU A 68 -1.33 7.06 -9.52
N GLY A 69 -0.91 7.89 -10.47
CA GLY A 69 -1.01 7.63 -11.91
C GLY A 69 0.27 7.04 -12.49
N GLU A 70 0.27 6.81 -13.80
CA GLU A 70 1.43 6.23 -14.52
C GLU A 70 2.68 7.10 -14.39
N ASP A 71 2.53 8.43 -14.43
CA ASP A 71 3.64 9.40 -14.43
C ASP A 71 4.02 9.88 -13.01
N THR A 72 3.48 9.26 -11.95
CA THR A 72 3.79 9.68 -10.58
C THR A 72 5.25 9.42 -10.25
N ASP A 73 5.99 10.48 -9.90
CA ASP A 73 7.35 10.38 -9.38
C ASP A 73 7.33 9.85 -7.94
N LEU A 74 7.96 8.70 -7.72
CA LEU A 74 8.00 8.05 -6.42
C LEU A 74 8.88 8.79 -5.40
N ALA A 75 9.88 9.54 -5.85
CA ALA A 75 10.71 10.33 -4.95
C ALA A 75 9.95 11.56 -4.43
N GLU A 76 9.21 12.24 -5.29
CA GLU A 76 8.32 13.33 -4.89
C GLU A 76 7.19 12.81 -3.98
N LEU A 77 6.56 11.70 -4.37
CA LEU A 77 5.50 11.06 -3.59
C LEU A 77 5.94 10.75 -2.16
N ALA A 78 7.17 10.28 -1.96
CA ALA A 78 7.72 9.93 -0.64
C ALA A 78 7.77 11.13 0.33
N THR A 79 7.73 12.36 -0.19
CA THR A 79 7.70 13.60 0.60
C THR A 79 6.28 14.06 0.93
N ARG A 80 5.28 13.56 0.21
CA ARG A 80 3.88 13.95 0.33
C ARG A 80 3.28 13.41 1.63
N SER A 81 2.58 14.25 2.37
CA SER A 81 1.83 13.83 3.58
C SER A 81 0.56 13.12 3.15
N ALA A 82 0.46 11.84 3.49
CA ALA A 82 -0.75 11.03 3.33
C ALA A 82 -0.66 9.79 4.23
N ASP A 83 -1.76 9.10 4.43
CA ASP A 83 -1.81 7.87 5.22
C ASP A 83 -2.44 6.70 4.45
N ALA A 84 -2.81 6.93 3.19
CA ALA A 84 -3.20 5.87 2.27
C ALA A 84 -2.68 6.14 0.86
N LEU A 85 -2.53 5.06 0.10
CA LEU A 85 -2.11 5.06 -1.30
C LEU A 85 -3.09 4.20 -2.10
N VAL A 86 -3.37 4.60 -3.33
CA VAL A 86 -4.18 3.83 -4.27
C VAL A 86 -3.62 3.98 -5.67
N THR A 87 -3.61 2.90 -6.45
CA THR A 87 -3.18 2.94 -7.85
C THR A 87 -3.84 1.86 -8.69
N THR A 88 -3.90 2.13 -9.98
CA THR A 88 -4.16 1.14 -11.05
C THR A 88 -2.87 0.79 -11.81
N ARG A 89 -1.75 1.43 -11.50
CA ARG A 89 -0.47 1.22 -12.18
C ARG A 89 0.05 -0.18 -11.88
N ALA A 90 0.31 -0.95 -12.93
CA ALA A 90 0.91 -2.27 -12.82
C ALA A 90 2.43 -2.20 -12.54
N GLY A 91 3.00 -3.28 -12.00
CA GLY A 91 4.44 -3.37 -11.75
C GLY A 91 4.96 -2.48 -10.62
N ILE A 92 4.08 -2.06 -9.71
CA ILE A 92 4.43 -1.26 -8.54
C ILE A 92 3.79 -1.85 -7.28
N GLY A 93 4.48 -1.76 -6.14
CA GLY A 93 3.92 -2.07 -4.84
C GLY A 93 3.58 -0.80 -4.06
N LEU A 94 2.56 -0.88 -3.19
CA LEU A 94 2.22 0.16 -2.24
C LEU A 94 2.64 -0.28 -0.84
N ALA A 95 3.36 0.56 -0.10
CA ALA A 95 3.83 0.21 1.22
C ALA A 95 3.39 1.23 2.28
N VAL A 96 2.85 0.72 3.38
CA VAL A 96 2.61 1.47 4.61
C VAL A 96 3.41 0.86 5.76
N ARG A 97 3.83 1.69 6.69
CA ARG A 97 4.65 1.32 7.84
C ARG A 97 3.83 1.42 9.10
N VAL A 98 3.90 0.40 9.92
CA VAL A 98 3.19 0.35 11.19
C VAL A 98 4.10 -0.18 12.29
N ALA A 99 3.84 0.21 13.51
CA ALA A 99 4.37 -0.42 14.71
C ALA A 99 3.23 -1.00 15.53
N ASP A 100 2.27 -0.16 15.91
CA ASP A 100 1.10 -0.48 16.72
C ASP A 100 -0.23 -0.10 16.05
N CYS A 101 -0.18 0.62 14.92
CA CYS A 101 -1.35 0.93 14.10
C CYS A 101 -1.73 -0.25 13.19
N VAL A 102 -2.91 -0.20 12.60
CA VAL A 102 -3.42 -1.27 11.74
C VAL A 102 -3.05 -0.99 10.28
N PRO A 103 -2.27 -1.87 9.60
CA PRO A 103 -2.12 -1.81 8.16
C PRO A 103 -3.35 -2.41 7.48
N VAL A 104 -3.90 -1.74 6.48
CA VAL A 104 -5.02 -2.26 5.69
C VAL A 104 -4.60 -2.30 4.24
N LEU A 105 -4.62 -3.48 3.65
CA LEU A 105 -4.36 -3.70 2.23
C LEU A 105 -5.67 -4.03 1.52
N LEU A 106 -5.87 -3.42 0.37
CA LEU A 106 -7.08 -3.54 -0.43
C LEU A 106 -6.69 -3.92 -1.86
N ALA A 107 -7.47 -4.78 -2.49
CA ALA A 107 -7.30 -5.10 -3.90
C ALA A 107 -8.65 -5.37 -4.55
N ASP A 108 -8.79 -4.90 -5.78
CA ASP A 108 -9.85 -5.31 -6.71
C ASP A 108 -9.15 -5.77 -8.00
N ALA A 109 -8.94 -7.07 -8.10
CA ALA A 109 -8.26 -7.67 -9.25
C ALA A 109 -9.03 -7.45 -10.56
N ALA A 110 -10.37 -7.39 -10.50
CA ALA A 110 -11.20 -7.17 -11.70
C ALA A 110 -11.08 -5.74 -12.22
N ALA A 111 -10.90 -4.77 -11.31
CA ALA A 111 -10.69 -3.37 -11.67
C ALA A 111 -9.21 -3.01 -11.83
N GLY A 112 -8.28 -3.92 -11.52
CA GLY A 112 -6.84 -3.68 -11.52
C GLY A 112 -6.41 -2.61 -10.51
N VAL A 113 -7.09 -2.51 -9.36
CA VAL A 113 -6.83 -1.49 -8.34
C VAL A 113 -6.23 -2.13 -7.10
N ILE A 114 -5.16 -1.54 -6.58
CA ILE A 114 -4.61 -1.86 -5.27
C ILE A 114 -4.59 -0.63 -4.37
N GLY A 115 -4.71 -0.84 -3.07
CA GLY A 115 -4.63 0.21 -2.05
C GLY A 115 -3.92 -0.27 -0.80
N ALA A 116 -3.25 0.66 -0.12
CA ALA A 116 -2.63 0.43 1.18
C ALA A 116 -2.94 1.61 2.09
N ALA A 117 -3.38 1.36 3.32
CA ALA A 117 -3.70 2.39 4.29
C ALA A 117 -3.07 2.13 5.66
N HIS A 118 -2.49 3.16 6.22
CA HIS A 118 -2.07 3.23 7.61
C HIS A 118 -3.27 3.70 8.45
N ALA A 119 -3.98 2.76 9.05
CA ALA A 119 -5.16 3.05 9.84
C ALA A 119 -4.81 3.22 11.32
N GLY A 120 -4.14 4.32 11.66
CA GLY A 120 -4.00 4.77 13.03
C GLY A 120 -5.33 5.29 13.58
N ARG A 121 -5.48 5.36 14.90
CA ARG A 121 -6.73 5.75 15.57
C ARG A 121 -7.33 7.05 15.03
N VAL A 122 -6.52 8.09 14.84
CA VAL A 122 -6.95 9.39 14.32
C VAL A 122 -7.36 9.31 12.86
N GLY A 123 -6.52 8.66 12.02
CA GLY A 123 -6.80 8.47 10.60
C GLY A 123 -8.07 7.66 10.35
N LEU A 124 -8.27 6.60 11.15
CA LEU A 124 -9.46 5.77 11.06
C LEU A 124 -10.73 6.55 11.42
N ALA A 125 -10.69 7.32 12.51
CA ALA A 125 -11.79 8.22 12.90
C ALA A 125 -12.02 9.32 11.84
N GLY A 126 -10.95 9.82 11.19
CA GLY A 126 -10.98 10.78 10.10
C GLY A 126 -11.43 10.18 8.75
N GLY A 127 -11.67 8.88 8.67
CA GLY A 127 -12.23 8.20 7.51
C GLY A 127 -11.21 7.82 6.44
N VAL A 128 -9.95 7.54 6.79
CA VAL A 128 -8.90 7.14 5.82
C VAL A 128 -9.35 5.99 4.92
N LEU A 129 -10.09 5.01 5.42
CA LEU A 129 -10.61 3.89 4.63
C LEU A 129 -11.84 4.27 3.78
N HIS A 130 -12.57 5.31 4.15
CA HIS A 130 -13.73 5.78 3.39
C HIS A 130 -13.33 6.69 2.22
N ARG A 131 -12.23 7.41 2.37
CA ARG A 131 -11.68 8.31 1.35
C ARG A 131 -10.89 7.57 0.28
N SER A 132 -10.43 6.36 0.57
CA SER A 132 -9.82 5.51 -0.45
C SER A 132 -10.84 5.24 -1.56
N PRO A 133 -10.50 5.51 -2.85
CA PRO A 133 -11.42 5.28 -3.95
C PRO A 133 -11.94 3.85 -3.88
N ARG A 134 -13.24 3.69 -3.70
CA ARG A 134 -13.85 2.37 -3.80
C ARG A 134 -13.94 2.01 -5.28
N PRO A 135 -13.49 0.83 -5.70
CA PRO A 135 -13.77 0.37 -7.05
C PRO A 135 -15.27 0.45 -7.29
N ARG A 136 -15.67 1.01 -8.43
CA ARG A 136 -17.08 1.01 -8.81
C ARG A 136 -17.51 -0.44 -8.99
N ARG A 137 -18.42 -0.90 -8.17
CA ARG A 137 -19.04 -2.21 -8.36
C ARG A 137 -19.58 -2.25 -9.80
N PRO A 138 -19.18 -3.23 -10.64
CA PRO A 138 -19.76 -3.37 -11.95
C PRO A 138 -21.28 -3.50 -11.82
N PRO A 139 -22.05 -2.96 -12.77
CA PRO A 139 -23.49 -3.15 -12.76
C PRO A 139 -23.79 -4.65 -12.67
N ALA A 140 -24.74 -5.02 -11.81
CA ALA A 140 -25.15 -6.40 -11.68
C ALA A 140 -25.51 -6.94 -13.08
N ALA A 141 -24.92 -8.07 -13.45
CA ALA A 141 -25.27 -8.73 -14.70
C ALA A 141 -26.79 -8.93 -14.73
N PRO A 142 -27.47 -8.66 -15.87
CA PRO A 142 -28.90 -8.85 -15.98
C PRO A 142 -29.24 -10.31 -15.63
N GLY A 143 -30.11 -10.49 -14.65
CA GLY A 143 -30.48 -11.80 -14.12
C GLY A 143 -30.86 -12.75 -15.24
N ARG A 144 -30.16 -13.90 -15.34
CA ARG A 144 -30.63 -15.03 -16.12
C ARG A 144 -31.94 -15.48 -15.49
N SER A 145 -33.05 -15.20 -16.15
CA SER A 145 -34.32 -15.83 -15.82
C SER A 145 -34.17 -17.34 -16.04
N LEU A 146 -34.24 -18.11 -14.96
CA LEU A 146 -34.39 -19.55 -15.04
C LEU A 146 -35.82 -19.82 -15.50
N ARG A 147 -35.98 -20.31 -16.71
CA ARG A 147 -37.19 -21.01 -17.18
C ARG A 147 -36.98 -22.50 -16.99
#